data_602107a110129c8f181d52e9631ff68f
#
_entry.id   602107a110129c8f181d52e9631ff68f
#
_cell.length_a   1.000
_cell.length_b   1.000
_cell.length_c   1.000
_cell.angle_alpha   90.00
_cell.angle_beta   90.00
_cell.angle_gamma   90.00
#
_symmetry.space_group_name_H-M   'P 1'
#
loop_
_entity.id
_entity.type
_entity.pdbx_description
1 polymer ?
#
loop_
_entity_poly.entity_id
_entity_poly.type
_entity_poly.pdbx_seq_one_letter_code
_entity_poly.pdbx_strand_id
1 'polypeptide(L)'
;MSRFAGPNTGAAVSALPASIDETLALLKGAGYVADRSLATVLFLALRLQRPLFLEGEAGVGKTEIAKVLASALGRKLIRLQCYEGLDVSSAVYEWNYAGQMMAIRLAEAGGGVDRARLEGDVFSERYLVKRALLQALEPDAGGPPVLLIDELDRTDEAFEAFLLEILSDFQVTIPEFGTVKAEHPPIVIVTSNRTREIHDALKRRCLYHWVDYPDAARELAILRAKAPQAPAKLSKEIVAFVQAIRKEDLFKSPGVAETLDWASALVELDAVALDPHLVSDTLGVLLKYQDDIQKMQGSKAKELLDSVRAEARR
;
A
#
# COMPACT_ATOMS: atom_id res chain seq x y z
N MET A 1 -17.86 14.67 29.78
CA MET A 1 -18.82 13.55 30.00
C MET A 1 -18.96 12.80 28.68
N SER A 2 -18.33 11.64 28.62
CA SER A 2 -18.25 10.77 27.43
C SER A 2 -19.62 10.12 27.16
N ARG A 3 -20.11 10.25 25.92
CA ARG A 3 -21.26 9.50 25.41
C ARG A 3 -20.89 8.84 24.09
N PHE A 4 -20.16 7.74 24.16
CA PHE A 4 -20.08 6.80 23.04
C PHE A 4 -20.04 5.37 23.60
N ALA A 5 -21.23 4.75 23.67
CA ALA A 5 -21.37 3.32 23.81
C ALA A 5 -22.20 2.84 22.63
N GLY A 6 -21.54 2.41 21.55
CA GLY A 6 -22.14 1.62 20.46
C GLY A 6 -21.90 0.12 20.70
N PRO A 7 -22.67 -0.80 20.12
CA PRO A 7 -22.65 -2.22 20.48
C PRO A 7 -21.32 -2.87 20.06
N ASN A 8 -20.67 -3.40 21.08
CA ASN A 8 -19.42 -4.17 21.01
C ASN A 8 -19.70 -5.56 20.42
N THR A 9 -19.40 -5.77 19.15
CA THR A 9 -19.21 -7.10 18.58
C THR A 9 -17.70 -7.38 18.60
N GLY A 10 -17.26 -7.98 19.70
CA GLY A 10 -15.85 -8.25 19.98
C GLY A 10 -15.23 -9.22 18.98
N ALA A 11 -14.66 -8.70 17.89
CA ALA A 11 -13.54 -9.35 17.26
C ALA A 11 -12.31 -9.09 18.15
N ALA A 12 -11.67 -10.15 18.64
CA ALA A 12 -10.49 -10.03 19.47
C ALA A 12 -9.41 -9.25 18.70
N VAL A 13 -9.06 -8.05 19.19
CA VAL A 13 -7.94 -7.27 18.65
C VAL A 13 -6.70 -8.14 18.76
N SER A 14 -6.14 -8.55 17.61
CA SER A 14 -4.96 -9.38 17.58
C SER A 14 -3.79 -8.61 18.20
N ALA A 15 -3.09 -9.23 19.15
CA ALA A 15 -1.91 -8.63 19.77
C ALA A 15 -0.81 -8.43 18.71
N LEU A 16 -0.01 -7.38 18.87
CA LEU A 16 1.16 -7.18 18.03
C LEU A 16 2.18 -8.31 18.23
N PRO A 17 2.88 -8.75 17.19
CA PRO A 17 3.88 -9.81 17.30
C PRO A 17 4.95 -9.45 18.31
N ALA A 18 5.36 -10.41 19.14
CA ALA A 18 6.36 -10.23 20.19
C ALA A 18 7.80 -10.48 19.71
N SER A 19 7.97 -11.05 18.52
CA SER A 19 9.27 -11.37 17.92
C SER A 19 9.29 -11.22 16.40
N ILE A 20 10.49 -11.23 15.81
CA ILE A 20 10.68 -11.23 14.35
C ILE A 20 10.06 -12.50 13.74
N ASP A 21 10.21 -13.65 14.41
CA ASP A 21 9.70 -14.92 13.92
C ASP A 21 8.16 -14.96 13.95
N GLU A 22 7.55 -14.37 14.96
CA GLU A 22 6.09 -14.16 14.98
C GLU A 22 5.63 -13.21 13.89
N THR A 23 6.40 -12.17 13.59
CA THR A 23 6.09 -11.24 12.48
C THR A 23 6.15 -11.97 11.13
N LEU A 24 7.15 -12.83 10.91
CA LEU A 24 7.23 -13.70 9.73
C LEU A 24 6.03 -14.64 9.64
N ALA A 25 5.67 -15.28 10.76
CA ALA A 25 4.53 -16.20 10.82
C ALA A 25 3.20 -15.46 10.54
N LEU A 26 3.02 -14.26 11.10
CA LEU A 26 1.86 -13.39 10.87
C LEU A 26 1.70 -13.07 9.38
N LEU A 27 2.75 -12.58 8.73
CA LEU A 27 2.74 -12.23 7.31
C LEU A 27 2.48 -13.47 6.44
N LYS A 28 3.15 -14.58 6.72
CA LYS A 28 2.96 -15.84 6.01
C LYS A 28 1.55 -16.38 6.15
N GLY A 29 0.97 -16.33 7.36
CA GLY A 29 -0.41 -16.74 7.63
C GLY A 29 -1.44 -15.94 6.83
N ALA A 30 -1.13 -14.69 6.52
CA ALA A 30 -1.95 -13.81 5.69
C ALA A 30 -1.56 -13.84 4.18
N GLY A 31 -0.74 -14.82 3.76
CA GLY A 31 -0.39 -15.05 2.36
C GLY A 31 0.68 -14.12 1.79
N TYR A 32 1.48 -13.46 2.64
CA TYR A 32 2.62 -12.64 2.22
C TYR A 32 3.94 -13.35 2.51
N VAL A 33 4.76 -13.53 1.48
CA VAL A 33 6.08 -14.17 1.59
C VAL A 33 7.13 -13.08 1.86
N ALA A 34 7.39 -12.82 3.14
CA ALA A 34 8.42 -11.88 3.59
C ALA A 34 9.78 -12.56 3.76
N ASP A 35 10.85 -11.80 3.55
CA ASP A 35 12.18 -12.16 4.05
C ASP A 35 12.37 -11.70 5.51
N ARG A 36 13.46 -12.16 6.13
CA ARG A 36 13.76 -11.82 7.52
C ARG A 36 14.07 -10.33 7.70
N SER A 37 14.67 -9.68 6.70
CA SER A 37 15.02 -8.26 6.75
C SER A 37 13.76 -7.38 6.83
N LEU A 38 12.78 -7.62 5.95
CA LEU A 38 11.49 -6.94 5.98
C LEU A 38 10.74 -7.19 7.30
N ALA A 39 10.71 -8.46 7.75
CA ALA A 39 10.04 -8.79 9.01
C ALA A 39 10.70 -8.13 10.22
N THR A 40 12.03 -7.99 10.21
CA THR A 40 12.78 -7.30 11.26
C THR A 40 12.41 -5.83 11.32
N VAL A 41 12.45 -5.14 10.18
CA VAL A 41 12.14 -3.71 10.12
C VAL A 41 10.67 -3.46 10.47
N LEU A 42 9.75 -4.32 10.01
CA LEU A 42 8.33 -4.23 10.36
C LEU A 42 8.11 -4.45 11.86
N PHE A 43 8.74 -5.47 12.45
CA PHE A 43 8.69 -5.71 13.90
C PHE A 43 9.15 -4.48 14.68
N LEU A 44 10.28 -3.87 14.28
CA LEU A 44 10.80 -2.66 14.93
C LEU A 44 9.84 -1.47 14.74
N ALA A 45 9.24 -1.30 13.56
CA ALA A 45 8.25 -0.25 13.31
C ALA A 45 7.05 -0.36 14.25
N LEU A 46 6.54 -1.57 14.44
CA LEU A 46 5.43 -1.85 15.35
C LEU A 46 5.80 -1.60 16.82
N ARG A 47 7.01 -2.02 17.24
CA ARG A 47 7.48 -1.90 18.64
C ARG A 47 7.85 -0.46 19.02
N LEU A 48 8.46 0.27 18.10
CA LEU A 48 8.89 1.66 18.29
C LEU A 48 7.81 2.68 17.94
N GLN A 49 6.67 2.24 17.41
CA GLN A 49 5.57 3.09 16.93
C GLN A 49 6.07 4.15 15.94
N ARG A 50 6.98 3.75 15.04
CA ARG A 50 7.54 4.61 14.00
C ARG A 50 6.98 4.23 12.63
N PRO A 51 6.76 5.21 11.74
CA PRO A 51 6.40 4.94 10.35
C PRO A 51 7.43 4.02 9.68
N LEU A 52 6.96 3.10 8.84
CA LEU A 52 7.79 2.27 7.98
C LEU A 52 7.76 2.84 6.56
N PHE A 53 8.91 3.25 6.05
CA PHE A 53 9.08 3.74 4.68
C PHE A 53 9.62 2.63 3.78
N LEU A 54 8.80 2.20 2.83
CA LEU A 54 9.09 1.15 1.85
C LEU A 54 9.39 1.79 0.50
N GLU A 55 10.60 1.67 0.03
CA GLU A 55 11.03 2.14 -1.27
C GLU A 55 11.45 0.96 -2.14
N GLY A 56 11.30 1.06 -3.45
CA GLY A 56 11.67 0.00 -4.40
C GLY A 56 10.92 0.13 -5.71
N GLU A 57 11.22 -0.73 -6.67
CA GLU A 57 10.59 -0.73 -7.98
C GLU A 57 9.06 -0.93 -7.93
N ALA A 58 8.36 -0.50 -8.98
CA ALA A 58 6.94 -0.75 -9.10
C ALA A 58 6.66 -2.28 -9.20
N GLY A 59 5.53 -2.73 -8.66
CA GLY A 59 5.12 -4.13 -8.79
C GLY A 59 5.81 -5.13 -7.85
N VAL A 60 6.71 -4.68 -6.93
CA VAL A 60 7.40 -5.59 -5.98
C VAL A 60 6.57 -5.94 -4.73
N GLY A 61 5.37 -5.37 -4.57
CA GLY A 61 4.45 -5.73 -3.49
C GLY A 61 4.50 -4.84 -2.25
N LYS A 62 5.02 -3.59 -2.32
CA LYS A 62 5.07 -2.63 -1.20
C LYS A 62 3.71 -2.33 -0.59
N THR A 63 2.73 -1.98 -1.41
CA THR A 63 1.35 -1.69 -1.00
C THR A 63 0.66 -2.89 -0.35
N GLU A 64 1.00 -4.11 -0.81
CA GLU A 64 0.41 -5.34 -0.30
C GLU A 64 0.77 -5.60 1.17
N ILE A 65 1.96 -5.16 1.63
CA ILE A 65 2.39 -5.28 3.03
C ILE A 65 1.37 -4.63 3.98
N ALA A 66 0.89 -3.43 3.67
CA ALA A 66 -0.08 -2.72 4.49
C ALA A 66 -1.44 -3.44 4.56
N LYS A 67 -1.91 -3.96 3.42
CA LYS A 67 -3.17 -4.71 3.34
C LYS A 67 -3.11 -6.00 4.14
N VAL A 68 -2.03 -6.75 3.97
CA VAL A 68 -1.79 -8.01 4.67
C VAL A 68 -1.66 -7.78 6.17
N LEU A 69 -0.93 -6.74 6.58
CA LEU A 69 -0.76 -6.38 7.99
C LEU A 69 -2.10 -6.00 8.63
N ALA A 70 -2.89 -5.16 7.97
CA ALA A 70 -4.22 -4.76 8.46
C ALA A 70 -5.13 -5.99 8.64
N SER A 71 -5.19 -6.85 7.63
CA SER A 71 -5.97 -8.10 7.68
C SER A 71 -5.50 -9.04 8.79
N ALA A 72 -4.18 -9.26 8.90
CA ALA A 72 -3.59 -10.17 9.89
C ALA A 72 -3.79 -9.70 11.34
N LEU A 73 -3.81 -8.39 11.57
CA LEU A 73 -4.06 -7.79 12.88
C LEU A 73 -5.54 -7.54 13.17
N GLY A 74 -6.44 -7.78 12.21
CA GLY A 74 -7.87 -7.46 12.34
C GLY A 74 -8.14 -5.97 12.48
N ARG A 75 -7.29 -5.11 11.86
CA ARG A 75 -7.36 -3.65 11.96
C ARG A 75 -7.89 -3.02 10.68
N LYS A 76 -8.51 -1.85 10.83
CA LYS A 76 -8.97 -1.06 9.69
C LYS A 76 -7.76 -0.61 8.84
N LEU A 77 -7.83 -0.81 7.53
CA LEU A 77 -6.92 -0.22 6.58
C LEU A 77 -7.46 1.12 6.10
N ILE A 78 -6.68 2.17 6.27
CA ILE A 78 -6.96 3.50 5.72
C ILE A 78 -5.88 3.80 4.69
N ARG A 79 -6.27 4.09 3.44
CA ARG A 79 -5.34 4.38 2.36
C ARG A 79 -5.44 5.83 1.91
N LEU A 80 -4.31 6.51 1.91
CA LEU A 80 -4.10 7.77 1.22
C LEU A 80 -3.30 7.49 -0.05
N GLN A 81 -3.96 7.49 -1.20
CA GLN A 81 -3.27 7.44 -2.49
C GLN A 81 -2.72 8.81 -2.83
N CYS A 82 -1.41 8.92 -2.96
CA CYS A 82 -0.76 10.17 -3.34
C CYS A 82 -0.83 10.38 -4.86
N TYR A 83 -0.99 11.64 -5.26
CA TYR A 83 -1.01 12.09 -6.65
C TYR A 83 -0.51 13.53 -6.74
N GLU A 84 -0.15 13.96 -7.92
CA GLU A 84 0.31 15.33 -8.19
C GLU A 84 -0.79 16.35 -7.87
N GLY A 85 -0.46 17.36 -7.04
CA GLY A 85 -1.42 18.36 -6.58
C GLY A 85 -2.31 17.91 -5.41
N LEU A 86 -1.98 16.80 -4.74
CA LEU A 86 -2.66 16.42 -3.49
C LEU A 86 -2.45 17.50 -2.43
N ASP A 87 -3.55 18.06 -1.93
CA ASP A 87 -3.55 19.10 -0.92
C ASP A 87 -4.04 18.61 0.46
N VAL A 88 -3.91 19.49 1.45
CA VAL A 88 -4.34 19.21 2.83
C VAL A 88 -5.84 18.94 2.89
N SER A 89 -6.67 19.63 2.11
CA SER A 89 -8.12 19.47 2.12
C SER A 89 -8.55 18.10 1.61
N SER A 90 -7.84 17.57 0.62
CA SER A 90 -8.07 16.22 0.07
C SER A 90 -7.54 15.12 0.97
N ALA A 91 -6.50 15.39 1.77
CA ALA A 91 -5.82 14.39 2.59
C ALA A 91 -6.34 14.31 4.03
N VAL A 92 -6.76 15.43 4.62
CA VAL A 92 -7.09 15.56 6.06
C VAL A 92 -8.58 15.74 6.29
N TYR A 93 -9.14 16.86 5.84
CA TYR A 93 -10.55 17.18 6.05
C TYR A 93 -11.05 18.18 5.03
N GLU A 94 -12.34 18.22 4.87
CA GLU A 94 -13.06 19.21 4.09
C GLU A 94 -14.33 19.60 4.84
N TRP A 95 -14.72 20.87 4.75
CA TRP A 95 -16.01 21.29 5.27
C TRP A 95 -17.13 21.06 4.27
N ASN A 96 -18.23 20.46 4.72
CA ASN A 96 -19.45 20.33 3.92
C ASN A 96 -20.15 21.69 3.79
N TYR A 97 -19.56 22.58 2.98
CA TYR A 97 -20.06 23.94 2.78
C TYR A 97 -21.53 23.98 2.31
N ALA A 98 -21.95 23.05 1.48
CA ALA A 98 -23.34 22.98 1.04
C ALA A 98 -24.30 22.70 2.22
N GLY A 99 -23.92 21.79 3.09
CA GLY A 99 -24.68 21.50 4.31
C GLY A 99 -24.70 22.66 5.29
N GLN A 100 -23.56 23.34 5.48
CA GLN A 100 -23.44 24.54 6.32
C GLN A 100 -24.34 25.66 5.80
N MET A 101 -24.28 25.97 4.50
CA MET A 101 -25.12 27.01 3.88
C MET A 101 -26.62 26.70 4.00
N MET A 102 -27.00 25.44 3.84
CA MET A 102 -28.40 25.02 4.04
C MET A 102 -28.84 25.23 5.48
N ALA A 103 -28.00 24.88 6.47
CA ALA A 103 -28.28 25.06 7.88
C ALA A 103 -28.45 26.55 8.24
N ILE A 104 -27.56 27.41 7.73
CA ILE A 104 -27.64 28.87 7.92
C ILE A 104 -28.97 29.42 7.39
N ARG A 105 -29.34 29.08 6.15
CA ARG A 105 -30.59 29.54 5.54
C ARG A 105 -31.82 29.08 6.27
N LEU A 106 -31.84 27.83 6.74
CA LEU A 106 -32.95 27.31 7.56
C LEU A 106 -33.08 28.03 8.89
N ALA A 107 -31.95 28.33 9.55
CA ALA A 107 -31.92 29.11 10.79
C ALA A 107 -32.44 30.54 10.60
N GLU A 108 -32.03 31.22 9.53
CA GLU A 108 -32.50 32.55 9.16
C GLU A 108 -34.03 32.57 8.90
N ALA A 109 -34.54 31.59 8.17
CA ALA A 109 -35.97 31.46 7.87
C ALA A 109 -36.82 31.18 9.12
N GLY A 110 -36.24 30.58 10.17
CA GLY A 110 -36.92 30.28 11.45
C GLY A 110 -37.08 31.48 12.40
N GLY A 111 -36.52 32.65 12.11
CA GLY A 111 -36.83 33.92 12.77
C GLY A 111 -36.29 34.12 14.19
N GLY A 112 -35.27 33.42 14.62
CA GLY A 112 -34.69 33.59 15.96
C GLY A 112 -33.26 33.03 16.07
N VAL A 113 -32.34 33.61 15.28
CA VAL A 113 -30.96 33.08 15.20
C VAL A 113 -30.09 33.63 16.30
N ASP A 114 -29.70 32.78 17.24
CA ASP A 114 -28.52 33.07 18.09
C ASP A 114 -27.26 32.81 17.23
N ARG A 115 -26.60 33.89 16.80
CA ARG A 115 -25.44 33.84 15.91
C ARG A 115 -24.29 33.04 16.50
N ALA A 116 -24.01 33.16 17.79
CA ALA A 116 -22.91 32.45 18.45
C ALA A 116 -23.16 30.93 18.48
N ARG A 117 -24.42 30.55 18.69
CA ARG A 117 -24.83 29.15 18.64
C ARG A 117 -24.78 28.58 17.23
N LEU A 118 -25.22 29.33 16.22
CA LEU A 118 -25.17 28.94 14.82
C LEU A 118 -23.72 28.77 14.34
N GLU A 119 -22.84 29.68 14.72
CA GLU A 119 -21.41 29.60 14.38
C GLU A 119 -20.77 28.34 14.96
N GLY A 120 -21.04 28.00 16.22
CA GLY A 120 -20.59 26.72 16.82
C GLY A 120 -21.21 25.48 16.18
N ASP A 121 -22.46 25.57 15.74
CA ASP A 121 -23.14 24.43 15.09
C ASP A 121 -22.59 24.17 13.67
N VAL A 122 -22.32 25.19 12.86
CA VAL A 122 -21.84 25.02 11.47
C VAL A 122 -20.40 24.51 11.39
N PHE A 123 -19.56 24.76 12.39
CA PHE A 123 -18.21 24.21 12.50
C PHE A 123 -18.14 22.99 13.42
N SER A 124 -19.24 22.29 13.59
CA SER A 124 -19.30 21.04 14.34
C SER A 124 -18.84 19.86 13.50
N GLU A 125 -18.56 18.74 14.17
CA GLU A 125 -18.21 17.46 13.55
C GLU A 125 -19.23 16.99 12.49
N ARG A 126 -20.49 17.40 12.61
CA ARG A 126 -21.57 17.08 11.66
C ARG A 126 -21.26 17.51 10.22
N TYR A 127 -20.54 18.63 10.07
CA TYR A 127 -20.19 19.20 8.76
C TYR A 127 -18.75 18.95 8.36
N LEU A 128 -17.98 18.25 9.20
CA LEU A 128 -16.59 17.91 8.94
C LEU A 128 -16.52 16.61 8.15
N VAL A 129 -16.10 16.70 6.88
CA VAL A 129 -15.81 15.53 6.03
C VAL A 129 -14.39 15.08 6.33
N LYS A 130 -14.27 13.98 7.08
CA LYS A 130 -12.97 13.43 7.49
C LYS A 130 -12.34 12.67 6.34
N ARG A 131 -11.14 13.05 5.94
CA ARG A 131 -10.32 12.38 4.93
C ARG A 131 -9.35 11.39 5.59
N ALA A 132 -8.52 10.73 4.79
CA ALA A 132 -7.72 9.58 5.23
C ALA A 132 -6.83 9.86 6.46
N LEU A 133 -6.12 11.00 6.48
CA LEU A 133 -5.23 11.33 7.59
C LEU A 133 -5.99 11.59 8.89
N LEU A 134 -7.10 12.33 8.84
CA LEU A 134 -7.91 12.58 10.03
C LEU A 134 -8.59 11.30 10.53
N GLN A 135 -9.11 10.46 9.62
CA GLN A 135 -9.69 9.16 10.00
C GLN A 135 -8.68 8.25 10.69
N ALA A 136 -7.39 8.34 10.31
CA ALA A 136 -6.34 7.54 10.91
C ALA A 136 -5.97 7.96 12.35
N LEU A 137 -6.30 9.20 12.74
CA LEU A 137 -6.07 9.72 14.09
C LEU A 137 -7.22 9.43 15.05
N GLU A 138 -8.36 9.00 14.52
CA GLU A 138 -9.54 8.70 15.34
C GLU A 138 -9.47 7.30 15.96
N PRO A 139 -10.05 7.12 17.14
CA PRO A 139 -10.15 5.81 17.77
C PRO A 139 -11.02 4.87 16.92
N ASP A 140 -10.57 3.63 16.78
CA ASP A 140 -11.32 2.55 16.11
C ASP A 140 -11.51 1.38 17.07
N ALA A 141 -12.68 0.73 17.04
CA ALA A 141 -13.00 -0.39 17.92
C ALA A 141 -12.06 -1.59 17.74
N GLY A 142 -11.46 -1.74 16.55
CA GLY A 142 -10.45 -2.76 16.24
C GLY A 142 -9.03 -2.39 16.66
N GLY A 143 -8.84 -1.28 17.38
CA GLY A 143 -7.54 -0.72 17.76
C GLY A 143 -6.97 0.23 16.69
N PRO A 144 -5.75 0.76 16.89
CA PRO A 144 -5.15 1.73 15.99
C PRO A 144 -5.13 1.23 14.54
N PRO A 145 -5.62 2.00 13.55
CA PRO A 145 -5.70 1.55 12.18
C PRO A 145 -4.30 1.42 11.54
N VAL A 146 -4.25 0.72 10.42
CA VAL A 146 -3.10 0.76 9.51
C VAL A 146 -3.33 1.88 8.50
N LEU A 147 -2.49 2.92 8.55
CA LEU A 147 -2.47 4.01 7.58
C LEU A 147 -1.44 3.71 6.50
N LEU A 148 -1.89 3.55 5.27
CA LEU A 148 -1.06 3.42 4.08
C LEU A 148 -1.02 4.75 3.35
N ILE A 149 0.16 5.39 3.29
CA ILE A 149 0.46 6.54 2.45
C ILE A 149 1.16 6.00 1.21
N ASP A 150 0.41 5.88 0.12
CA ASP A 150 0.83 5.12 -1.07
C ASP A 150 1.33 6.05 -2.18
N GLU A 151 2.50 5.73 -2.76
CA GLU A 151 3.17 6.48 -3.82
C GLU A 151 3.49 7.94 -3.42
N LEU A 152 4.11 8.14 -2.25
CA LEU A 152 4.45 9.48 -1.74
C LEU A 152 5.32 10.30 -2.71
N ASP A 153 6.14 9.66 -3.51
CA ASP A 153 6.95 10.28 -4.55
C ASP A 153 6.15 10.98 -5.67
N ARG A 154 4.82 10.91 -5.63
CA ARG A 154 3.92 11.65 -6.53
C ARG A 154 3.43 12.98 -5.95
N THR A 155 3.73 13.31 -4.71
CA THR A 155 3.36 14.58 -4.08
C THR A 155 4.48 15.61 -4.22
N ASP A 156 4.23 16.85 -3.82
CA ASP A 156 5.22 17.90 -3.75
C ASP A 156 5.89 18.03 -2.36
N GLU A 157 6.92 18.87 -2.27
CA GLU A 157 7.66 19.10 -1.02
C GLU A 157 6.79 19.77 0.06
N ALA A 158 5.79 20.58 -0.33
CA ALA A 158 4.90 21.25 0.61
C ALA A 158 4.03 20.23 1.34
N PHE A 159 3.53 19.21 0.63
CA PHE A 159 2.79 18.12 1.23
C PHE A 159 3.66 17.24 2.13
N GLU A 160 4.94 16.99 1.75
CA GLU A 160 5.88 16.28 2.61
C GLU A 160 6.14 17.01 3.93
N ALA A 161 6.32 18.34 3.87
CA ALA A 161 6.50 19.16 5.06
C ALA A 161 5.29 19.08 6.00
N PHE A 162 4.07 19.08 5.43
CA PHE A 162 2.83 18.89 6.18
C PHE A 162 2.74 17.48 6.81
N LEU A 163 3.12 16.43 6.09
CA LEU A 163 3.19 15.08 6.64
C LEU A 163 4.18 14.96 7.79
N LEU A 164 5.29 15.71 7.75
CA LEU A 164 6.27 15.73 8.83
C LEU A 164 5.65 16.13 10.16
N GLU A 165 4.75 17.13 10.17
CA GLU A 165 4.04 17.59 11.36
C GLU A 165 3.13 16.47 11.89
N ILE A 166 2.28 15.92 11.02
CA ILE A 166 1.33 14.86 11.39
C ILE A 166 2.03 13.61 11.93
N LEU A 167 3.07 13.14 11.22
CA LEU A 167 3.75 11.89 11.57
C LEU A 167 4.67 12.02 12.79
N SER A 168 4.99 13.25 13.22
CA SER A 168 5.79 13.50 14.42
C SER A 168 4.97 13.33 15.69
N ASP A 169 3.79 13.92 15.73
CA ASP A 169 2.98 14.04 16.94
C ASP A 169 1.64 13.31 16.86
N PHE A 170 1.33 12.73 15.69
CA PHE A 170 0.04 12.08 15.37
C PHE A 170 -1.14 12.98 15.74
N GLN A 171 -1.05 14.25 15.31
CA GLN A 171 -2.08 15.24 15.54
C GLN A 171 -2.26 16.14 14.32
N VAL A 172 -3.41 16.78 14.24
CA VAL A 172 -3.73 17.82 13.25
C VAL A 172 -4.57 18.89 13.91
N THR A 173 -4.28 20.15 13.60
CA THR A 173 -5.07 21.29 14.05
C THR A 173 -5.99 21.77 12.92
N ILE A 174 -7.29 21.75 13.19
CA ILE A 174 -8.34 22.29 12.32
C ILE A 174 -8.76 23.64 12.91
N PRO A 175 -8.57 24.77 12.22
CA PRO A 175 -8.69 26.12 12.81
C PRO A 175 -9.99 26.36 13.58
N GLU A 176 -11.13 25.98 13.02
CA GLU A 176 -12.45 26.23 13.61
C GLU A 176 -12.93 25.12 14.55
N PHE A 177 -12.26 23.97 14.55
CA PHE A 177 -12.67 22.76 15.28
C PHE A 177 -11.75 22.44 16.47
N GLY A 178 -10.46 22.76 16.34
CA GLY A 178 -9.44 22.47 17.34
C GLY A 178 -8.46 21.38 16.92
N THR A 179 -7.64 20.92 17.87
CA THR A 179 -6.62 19.93 17.63
C THR A 179 -7.16 18.52 17.87
N VAL A 180 -7.06 17.68 16.85
CA VAL A 180 -7.34 16.24 16.92
C VAL A 180 -6.01 15.51 17.06
N LYS A 181 -5.85 14.75 18.13
CA LYS A 181 -4.65 13.95 18.41
C LYS A 181 -5.04 12.50 18.61
N ALA A 182 -4.28 11.59 18.00
CA ALA A 182 -4.49 10.16 18.19
C ALA A 182 -4.20 9.76 19.64
N GLU A 183 -5.14 9.09 20.29
CA GLU A 183 -4.92 8.47 21.61
C GLU A 183 -3.90 7.33 21.51
N HIS A 184 -4.01 6.57 20.42
CA HIS A 184 -3.08 5.51 20.08
C HIS A 184 -2.59 5.72 18.64
N PRO A 185 -1.28 5.91 18.41
CA PRO A 185 -0.73 6.13 17.08
C PRO A 185 -1.14 5.05 16.07
N PRO A 186 -1.55 5.42 14.84
CA PRO A 186 -1.78 4.44 13.79
C PRO A 186 -0.48 3.72 13.41
N ILE A 187 -0.59 2.52 12.86
CA ILE A 187 0.53 1.85 12.20
C ILE A 187 0.68 2.48 10.82
N VAL A 188 1.76 3.22 10.59
CA VAL A 188 1.97 3.95 9.33
C VAL A 188 2.93 3.21 8.43
N ILE A 189 2.49 2.98 7.19
CA ILE A 189 3.32 2.47 6.10
C ILE A 189 3.30 3.49 4.98
N VAL A 190 4.48 3.94 4.57
CA VAL A 190 4.69 4.86 3.45
C VAL A 190 5.34 4.09 2.32
N THR A 191 4.87 4.26 1.09
CA THR A 191 5.49 3.66 -0.09
C THR A 191 5.99 4.71 -1.07
N SER A 192 7.06 4.37 -1.80
CA SER A 192 7.63 5.17 -2.89
C SER A 192 8.16 4.25 -4.00
N ASN A 193 7.95 4.65 -5.26
CA ASN A 193 8.55 4.02 -6.44
C ASN A 193 9.82 4.74 -6.88
N ARG A 194 10.28 5.72 -6.09
CA ARG A 194 11.48 6.51 -6.34
C ARG A 194 11.44 7.27 -7.67
N THR A 195 10.28 7.74 -8.10
CA THR A 195 10.16 8.60 -9.29
C THR A 195 10.79 9.98 -9.06
N ARG A 196 10.86 10.41 -7.79
CA ARG A 196 11.67 11.51 -7.28
C ARG A 196 12.21 11.18 -5.89
N GLU A 197 13.21 11.92 -5.44
CA GLU A 197 13.72 11.81 -4.07
C GLU A 197 12.74 12.42 -3.06
N ILE A 198 12.55 11.73 -1.94
CA ILE A 198 11.77 12.20 -0.79
C ILE A 198 12.70 12.93 0.17
N HIS A 199 12.21 14.01 0.76
CA HIS A 199 13.00 14.86 1.64
C HIS A 199 13.56 14.10 2.85
N ASP A 200 14.84 14.28 3.14
CA ASP A 200 15.55 13.59 4.21
C ASP A 200 14.90 13.71 5.59
N ALA A 201 14.26 14.85 5.88
CA ALA A 201 13.59 15.05 7.15
C ALA A 201 12.47 14.03 7.39
N LEU A 202 11.73 13.65 6.34
CA LEU A 202 10.69 12.63 6.42
C LEU A 202 11.30 11.23 6.54
N LYS A 203 12.32 10.92 5.73
CA LYS A 203 13.03 9.63 5.81
C LYS A 203 13.61 9.38 7.21
N ARG A 204 14.18 10.40 7.87
CA ARG A 204 14.74 10.29 9.25
C ARG A 204 13.69 9.98 10.32
N ARG A 205 12.42 10.31 10.11
CA ARG A 205 11.34 9.98 11.04
C ARG A 205 10.83 8.54 10.86
N CYS A 206 11.10 7.94 9.71
CA CYS A 206 10.69 6.59 9.38
C CYS A 206 11.79 5.56 9.68
N LEU A 207 11.41 4.30 9.81
CA LEU A 207 12.30 3.19 9.56
C LEU A 207 12.27 2.91 8.06
N TYR A 208 13.43 2.70 7.47
CA TYR A 208 13.58 2.55 6.02
C TYR A 208 13.83 1.09 5.64
N HIS A 209 13.18 0.66 4.54
CA HIS A 209 13.47 -0.63 3.93
C HIS A 209 13.33 -0.56 2.42
N TRP A 210 14.37 -1.01 1.71
CA TRP A 210 14.33 -1.20 0.27
C TRP A 210 13.69 -2.56 -0.03
N VAL A 211 12.62 -2.57 -0.84
CA VAL A 211 11.95 -3.79 -1.30
C VAL A 211 12.46 -4.11 -2.69
N ASP A 212 13.32 -5.11 -2.77
CA ASP A 212 13.90 -5.58 -4.02
C ASP A 212 13.03 -6.61 -4.72
N TYR A 213 13.36 -6.91 -5.98
CA TYR A 213 12.78 -8.08 -6.65
C TYR A 213 13.11 -9.34 -5.85
N PRO A 214 12.15 -10.26 -5.69
CA PRO A 214 12.40 -11.53 -5.02
C PRO A 214 13.37 -12.39 -5.84
N ASP A 215 14.17 -13.21 -5.17
CA ASP A 215 14.89 -14.30 -5.81
C ASP A 215 13.93 -15.36 -6.37
N ALA A 216 14.44 -16.31 -7.16
CA ALA A 216 13.63 -17.34 -7.81
C ALA A 216 12.84 -18.20 -6.82
N ALA A 217 13.41 -18.52 -5.65
CA ALA A 217 12.77 -19.36 -4.65
C ALA A 217 11.59 -18.64 -4.00
N ARG A 218 11.79 -17.35 -3.63
CA ARG A 218 10.75 -16.49 -3.06
C ARG A 218 9.65 -16.19 -4.08
N GLU A 219 10.01 -15.86 -5.34
CA GLU A 219 9.03 -15.59 -6.38
C GLU A 219 8.16 -16.82 -6.69
N LEU A 220 8.76 -18.02 -6.71
CA LEU A 220 8.01 -19.26 -6.86
C LEU A 220 7.06 -19.52 -5.67
N ALA A 221 7.49 -19.19 -4.46
CA ALA A 221 6.64 -19.29 -3.28
C ALA A 221 5.45 -18.32 -3.35
N ILE A 222 5.69 -17.07 -3.79
CA ILE A 222 4.65 -16.06 -4.02
C ILE A 222 3.66 -16.53 -5.09
N LEU A 223 4.16 -17.01 -6.22
CA LEU A 223 3.33 -17.47 -7.32
C LEU A 223 2.44 -18.65 -6.89
N ARG A 224 2.98 -19.61 -6.17
CA ARG A 224 2.19 -20.75 -5.63
C ARG A 224 1.14 -20.33 -4.62
N ALA A 225 1.42 -19.32 -3.81
CA ALA A 225 0.46 -18.79 -2.82
C ALA A 225 -0.68 -17.99 -3.47
N LYS A 226 -0.37 -17.22 -4.53
CA LYS A 226 -1.32 -16.29 -5.17
C LYS A 226 -2.01 -16.86 -6.42
N ALA A 227 -1.39 -17.83 -7.10
CA ALA A 227 -1.91 -18.52 -8.28
C ALA A 227 -1.83 -20.06 -8.13
N PRO A 228 -2.51 -20.64 -7.13
CA PRO A 228 -2.42 -22.06 -6.82
C PRO A 228 -2.94 -22.98 -7.95
N GLN A 229 -3.74 -22.44 -8.86
CA GLN A 229 -4.27 -23.13 -10.03
C GLN A 229 -3.20 -23.37 -11.13
N ALA A 230 -2.07 -22.62 -11.09
CA ALA A 230 -1.02 -22.80 -12.09
C ALA A 230 -0.28 -24.13 -11.91
N PRO A 231 -0.12 -24.95 -12.96
CA PRO A 231 0.63 -26.20 -12.89
C PRO A 231 2.05 -25.99 -12.34
N ALA A 232 2.52 -26.91 -11.51
CA ALA A 232 3.83 -26.77 -10.85
C ALA A 232 5.00 -26.63 -11.84
N LYS A 233 4.92 -27.28 -13.02
CA LYS A 233 5.91 -27.14 -14.09
C LYS A 233 5.86 -25.76 -14.69
N LEU A 234 4.67 -25.29 -15.05
CA LEU A 234 4.46 -23.95 -15.61
C LEU A 234 4.96 -22.87 -14.64
N SER A 235 4.61 -22.96 -13.35
CA SER A 235 5.06 -22.03 -12.32
C SER A 235 6.58 -21.89 -12.24
N LYS A 236 7.32 -23.01 -12.34
CA LYS A 236 8.77 -23.01 -12.35
C LYS A 236 9.33 -22.34 -13.62
N GLU A 237 8.76 -22.67 -14.78
CA GLU A 237 9.19 -22.11 -16.06
C GLU A 237 8.91 -20.59 -16.13
N ILE A 238 7.75 -20.11 -15.63
CA ILE A 238 7.42 -18.69 -15.50
C ILE A 238 8.47 -17.96 -14.68
N VAL A 239 8.74 -18.44 -13.46
CA VAL A 239 9.71 -17.78 -12.57
C VAL A 239 11.10 -17.76 -13.20
N ALA A 240 11.56 -18.88 -13.74
CA ALA A 240 12.87 -18.96 -14.35
C ALA A 240 12.98 -18.00 -15.56
N PHE A 241 11.95 -17.88 -16.40
CA PHE A 241 11.90 -16.95 -17.52
C PHE A 241 11.89 -15.50 -17.04
N VAL A 242 11.09 -15.15 -16.02
CA VAL A 242 11.02 -13.79 -15.46
C VAL A 242 12.35 -13.39 -14.81
N GLN A 243 13.00 -14.30 -14.09
CA GLN A 243 14.34 -14.06 -13.52
C GLN A 243 15.40 -13.84 -14.61
N ALA A 244 15.28 -14.53 -15.76
CA ALA A 244 16.19 -14.33 -16.89
C ALA A 244 15.92 -13.03 -17.62
N ILE A 245 14.65 -12.69 -17.88
CA ILE A 245 14.28 -11.45 -18.58
C ILE A 245 14.66 -10.19 -17.80
N ARG A 246 14.65 -10.23 -16.45
CA ARG A 246 15.12 -9.12 -15.59
C ARG A 246 16.62 -8.83 -15.71
N LYS A 247 17.40 -9.76 -16.26
CA LYS A 247 18.85 -9.56 -16.53
C LYS A 247 19.12 -8.89 -17.87
N GLU A 248 18.09 -8.83 -18.72
CA GLU A 248 18.18 -8.14 -20.00
C GLU A 248 18.11 -6.61 -19.79
N ASP A 249 18.72 -5.87 -20.71
CA ASP A 249 18.67 -4.42 -20.72
C ASP A 249 17.30 -3.93 -21.22
N LEU A 250 16.33 -3.83 -20.32
CA LEU A 250 14.97 -3.36 -20.57
C LEU A 250 14.79 -1.95 -20.01
N PHE A 251 13.90 -1.20 -20.63
CA PHE A 251 13.46 0.09 -20.09
C PHE A 251 12.80 -0.09 -18.71
N LYS A 252 12.01 -1.17 -18.58
CA LYS A 252 11.38 -1.51 -17.29
C LYS A 252 11.28 -3.03 -17.12
N SER A 253 11.97 -3.53 -16.13
CA SER A 253 11.88 -4.93 -15.74
C SER A 253 10.51 -5.27 -15.14
N PRO A 254 9.95 -6.45 -15.43
CA PRO A 254 8.66 -6.88 -14.87
C PRO A 254 8.75 -7.13 -13.38
N GLY A 255 7.77 -6.62 -12.61
CA GLY A 255 7.63 -6.86 -11.18
C GLY A 255 6.93 -8.18 -10.87
N VAL A 256 6.70 -8.42 -9.58
CA VAL A 256 5.94 -9.60 -9.12
C VAL A 256 4.49 -9.54 -9.56
N ALA A 257 3.91 -8.33 -9.61
CA ALA A 257 2.54 -8.14 -10.07
C ALA A 257 2.37 -8.62 -11.52
N GLU A 258 3.27 -8.20 -12.42
CA GLU A 258 3.28 -8.61 -13.81
C GLU A 258 3.53 -10.13 -13.95
N THR A 259 4.37 -10.72 -13.09
CA THR A 259 4.57 -12.18 -13.05
C THR A 259 3.27 -12.92 -12.70
N LEU A 260 2.51 -12.43 -11.71
CA LEU A 260 1.23 -13.02 -11.31
C LEU A 260 0.15 -12.86 -12.38
N ASP A 261 0.07 -11.68 -13.01
CA ASP A 261 -0.84 -11.42 -14.12
C ASP A 261 -0.54 -12.35 -15.30
N TRP A 262 0.74 -12.52 -15.62
CA TRP A 262 1.15 -13.40 -16.71
C TRP A 262 0.85 -14.86 -16.39
N ALA A 263 1.11 -15.31 -15.16
CA ALA A 263 0.75 -16.66 -14.73
C ALA A 263 -0.77 -16.91 -14.85
N SER A 264 -1.58 -15.94 -14.45
CA SER A 264 -3.05 -16.01 -14.57
C SER A 264 -3.49 -16.07 -16.05
N ALA A 265 -2.91 -15.25 -16.91
CA ALA A 265 -3.20 -15.26 -18.34
C ALA A 265 -2.81 -16.62 -18.99
N LEU A 266 -1.67 -17.20 -18.60
CA LEU A 266 -1.24 -18.50 -19.11
C LEU A 266 -2.16 -19.64 -18.64
N VAL A 267 -2.70 -19.56 -17.44
CA VAL A 267 -3.70 -20.54 -16.93
C VAL A 267 -5.00 -20.43 -17.73
N GLU A 268 -5.48 -19.22 -18.05
CA GLU A 268 -6.67 -19.02 -18.88
C GLU A 268 -6.50 -19.54 -20.33
N LEU A 269 -5.24 -19.67 -20.77
CA LEU A 269 -4.90 -20.28 -22.06
C LEU A 269 -4.63 -21.79 -21.97
N ASP A 270 -4.99 -22.45 -20.86
CA ASP A 270 -4.77 -23.86 -20.59
C ASP A 270 -3.31 -24.32 -20.75
N ALA A 271 -2.35 -23.40 -20.51
CA ALA A 271 -0.94 -23.70 -20.67
C ALA A 271 -0.42 -24.62 -19.55
N VAL A 272 0.24 -25.71 -19.93
CA VAL A 272 0.89 -26.62 -18.98
C VAL A 272 2.40 -26.44 -18.90
N ALA A 273 2.97 -25.73 -19.88
CA ALA A 273 4.38 -25.35 -19.97
C ALA A 273 4.51 -24.14 -20.91
N LEU A 274 5.60 -23.38 -20.81
CA LEU A 274 5.92 -22.31 -21.76
C LEU A 274 6.35 -22.92 -23.11
N ASP A 275 5.93 -22.29 -24.20
CA ASP A 275 6.51 -22.50 -25.53
C ASP A 275 6.82 -21.14 -26.20
N PRO A 276 7.70 -21.08 -27.21
CA PRO A 276 8.13 -19.82 -27.80
C PRO A 276 7.00 -18.98 -28.41
N HIS A 277 5.97 -19.58 -28.99
CA HIS A 277 4.84 -18.87 -29.58
C HIS A 277 3.98 -18.27 -28.48
N LEU A 278 3.60 -19.08 -27.50
CA LEU A 278 2.81 -18.62 -26.35
C LEU A 278 3.51 -17.48 -25.59
N VAL A 279 4.83 -17.58 -25.37
CA VAL A 279 5.62 -16.50 -24.77
C VAL A 279 5.53 -15.24 -25.62
N SER A 280 5.78 -15.33 -26.94
CA SER A 280 5.74 -14.20 -27.86
C SER A 280 4.36 -13.50 -27.87
N ASP A 281 3.28 -14.29 -27.91
CA ASP A 281 1.90 -13.77 -27.97
C ASP A 281 1.45 -13.11 -26.67
N THR A 282 2.06 -13.50 -25.54
CA THR A 282 1.67 -13.03 -24.20
C THR A 282 2.66 -12.03 -23.57
N LEU A 283 3.75 -11.66 -24.28
CA LEU A 283 4.74 -10.69 -23.77
C LEU A 283 4.12 -9.37 -23.32
N GLY A 284 3.05 -8.90 -23.95
CA GLY A 284 2.35 -7.68 -23.56
C GLY A 284 1.65 -7.75 -22.20
N VAL A 285 1.44 -8.95 -21.64
CA VAL A 285 0.98 -9.11 -20.24
C VAL A 285 2.12 -8.88 -19.27
N LEU A 286 3.34 -9.32 -19.63
CA LEU A 286 4.52 -9.24 -18.78
C LEU A 286 5.24 -7.89 -18.92
N LEU A 287 5.42 -7.40 -20.16
CA LEU A 287 6.13 -6.16 -20.49
C LEU A 287 5.13 -5.06 -20.86
N LYS A 288 5.38 -3.82 -20.40
CA LYS A 288 4.45 -2.70 -20.56
C LYS A 288 4.97 -1.61 -21.53
N TYR A 289 6.15 -1.82 -22.12
CA TYR A 289 6.75 -0.89 -23.08
C TYR A 289 6.95 -1.59 -24.43
N GLN A 290 6.56 -0.91 -25.50
CA GLN A 290 6.62 -1.47 -26.86
C GLN A 290 8.05 -1.83 -27.27
N ASP A 291 9.01 -0.99 -26.92
CA ASP A 291 10.41 -1.24 -27.24
C ASP A 291 10.96 -2.49 -26.56
N ASP A 292 10.58 -2.72 -25.29
CA ASP A 292 10.93 -3.93 -24.54
C ASP A 292 10.29 -5.17 -25.17
N ILE A 293 9.01 -5.06 -25.58
CA ILE A 293 8.30 -6.16 -26.26
C ILE A 293 8.98 -6.50 -27.57
N GLN A 294 9.29 -5.50 -28.41
CA GLN A 294 9.98 -5.70 -29.70
C GLN A 294 11.36 -6.33 -29.51
N LYS A 295 12.13 -5.87 -28.51
CA LYS A 295 13.44 -6.42 -28.16
C LYS A 295 13.38 -7.89 -27.77
N MET A 296 12.30 -8.30 -27.13
CA MET A 296 12.11 -9.65 -26.58
C MET A 296 11.32 -10.59 -27.48
N GLN A 297 10.71 -10.09 -28.59
CA GLN A 297 9.96 -10.94 -29.53
C GLN A 297 10.84 -11.86 -30.39
N GLY A 298 10.25 -12.91 -30.93
CA GLY A 298 10.85 -13.79 -31.94
C GLY A 298 11.99 -14.65 -31.41
N SER A 299 13.15 -14.56 -32.02
CA SER A 299 14.32 -15.40 -31.68
C SER A 299 14.83 -15.18 -30.27
N LYS A 300 14.77 -13.94 -29.75
CA LYS A 300 15.26 -13.62 -28.41
C LYS A 300 14.47 -14.31 -27.31
N ALA A 301 13.12 -14.30 -27.39
CA ALA A 301 12.27 -15.03 -26.44
C ALA A 301 12.56 -16.54 -26.46
N LYS A 302 12.76 -17.10 -27.67
CA LYS A 302 13.11 -18.52 -27.85
C LYS A 302 14.47 -18.84 -27.24
N GLU A 303 15.51 -18.05 -27.54
CA GLU A 303 16.85 -18.22 -26.98
C GLU A 303 16.85 -18.18 -25.45
N LEU A 304 16.13 -17.21 -24.88
CA LEU A 304 16.00 -17.07 -23.43
C LEU A 304 15.28 -18.29 -22.81
N LEU A 305 14.19 -18.75 -23.43
CA LEU A 305 13.46 -19.94 -22.97
C LEU A 305 14.31 -21.21 -23.04
N ASP A 306 15.08 -21.37 -24.13
CA ASP A 306 15.98 -22.52 -24.32
C ASP A 306 17.14 -22.49 -23.30
N SER A 307 17.71 -21.33 -23.01
CA SER A 307 18.75 -21.17 -21.97
C SER A 307 18.23 -21.53 -20.57
N VAL A 308 17.05 -21.05 -20.20
CA VAL A 308 16.39 -21.36 -18.93
C VAL A 308 16.14 -22.87 -18.78
N ARG A 309 15.69 -23.52 -19.85
CA ARG A 309 15.48 -24.99 -19.84
C ARG A 309 16.77 -25.77 -19.74
N ALA A 310 17.85 -25.29 -20.34
CA ALA A 310 19.16 -25.92 -20.24
C ALA A 310 19.73 -25.82 -18.81
N GLU A 311 19.55 -24.68 -18.14
CA GLU A 311 19.94 -24.49 -16.73
C GLU A 311 19.13 -25.38 -15.78
N ALA A 312 17.83 -25.54 -16.00
CA ALA A 312 16.95 -26.37 -15.19
C ALA A 312 17.24 -27.89 -15.29
N ARG A 313 18.00 -28.32 -16.31
CA ARG A 313 18.41 -29.73 -16.53
C ARG A 313 19.76 -30.07 -15.90
N ARG A 314 20.52 -29.08 -15.45
CA ARG A 314 21.80 -29.22 -14.72
C ARG A 314 21.56 -29.32 -13.21
#